data_9674053b23da09e7b1f636f69fa6bd95
#
_entry.id   9674053b23da09e7b1f636f69fa6bd95
#
_cell.length_a   1.000
_cell.length_b   1.000
_cell.length_c   1.000
_cell.angle_alpha   90.00
_cell.angle_beta   90.00
_cell.angle_gamma   90.00
#
_symmetry.space_group_name_H-M   'P 1'
#
loop_
_entity.id
_entity.type
_entity.pdbx_description
1 polymer ?
#
loop_
_entity_poly.entity_id
_entity_poly.type
_entity_poly.pdbx_seq_one_letter_code
_entity_poly.pdbx_strand_id
1 'polypeptide(L)'
;MSHINSVMALRERELQKTVRVFNARGSRVIRCPLCLLPVPDCICAAKPQASSRSAFCFVMYKGEAYKPTNTGRLIADVAPENFAFVWDRTEPDPELLALLQDPKYSPIVVFPQQYAEPERCIDAVNTGDKIPLFVML
;
A
#
# COMPACT_ATOMS: atom_id res chain seq x y z
N MET A 1 9.06 9.62 17.50
CA MET A 1 8.34 8.36 17.32
C MET A 1 8.32 8.01 15.84
N SER A 2 8.79 6.83 15.53
CA SER A 2 8.68 6.31 14.17
C SER A 2 7.22 5.95 13.89
N HIS A 3 6.63 6.61 12.92
CA HIS A 3 5.25 6.34 12.53
C HIS A 3 5.22 5.12 11.62
N ILE A 4 4.46 4.10 12.01
CA ILE A 4 4.23 2.93 11.17
C ILE A 4 3.25 3.32 10.07
N ASN A 5 3.62 3.11 8.81
CA ASN A 5 2.73 3.39 7.68
C ASN A 5 1.61 2.33 7.56
N SER A 6 0.60 2.59 6.72
CA SER A 6 -0.57 1.72 6.58
C SER A 6 -0.22 0.31 6.10
N VAL A 7 0.77 0.16 5.23
CA VAL A 7 1.21 -1.14 4.72
C VAL A 7 1.85 -1.97 5.84
N MET A 8 2.70 -1.35 6.64
CA MET A 8 3.34 -2.02 7.78
C MET A 8 2.33 -2.36 8.87
N ALA A 9 1.36 -1.48 9.12
CA ALA A 9 0.27 -1.77 10.05
C ALA A 9 -0.58 -2.94 9.58
N LEU A 10 -0.89 -3.01 8.30
CA LEU A 10 -1.60 -4.16 7.71
C LEU A 10 -0.78 -5.44 7.86
N ARG A 11 0.51 -5.38 7.59
CA ARG A 11 1.42 -6.51 7.75
C ARG A 11 1.37 -7.06 9.17
N GLU A 12 1.43 -6.20 10.17
CA GLU A 12 1.37 -6.61 11.57
C GLU A 12 0.04 -7.30 11.91
N ARG A 13 -1.08 -6.73 11.46
CA ARG A 13 -2.41 -7.32 11.68
C ARG A 13 -2.53 -8.70 11.04
N GLU A 14 -2.04 -8.87 9.82
CA GLU A 14 -2.10 -10.13 9.11
C GLU A 14 -1.17 -11.19 9.73
N LEU A 15 0.00 -10.78 10.22
CA LEU A 15 0.92 -11.69 10.92
C LEU A 15 0.31 -12.23 12.22
N GLN A 16 -0.50 -11.44 12.91
CA GLN A 16 -1.19 -11.88 14.13
C GLN A 16 -2.26 -12.95 13.85
N LYS A 17 -2.83 -12.96 12.65
CA LYS A 17 -3.86 -13.91 12.25
C LYS A 17 -3.31 -15.25 11.79
N THR A 18 -2.04 -15.31 11.42
CA THR A 18 -1.47 -16.54 10.91
C THR A 18 -0.88 -17.40 12.03
N VAL A 19 -1.14 -18.71 11.96
CA VAL A 19 -0.56 -19.70 12.87
C VAL A 19 0.68 -20.39 12.29
N ARG A 20 0.99 -20.11 11.02
CA ARG A 20 2.17 -20.69 10.35
C ARG A 20 3.27 -19.65 10.27
N VAL A 21 4.49 -20.10 10.59
CA VAL A 21 5.68 -19.28 10.35
C VAL A 21 5.86 -19.11 8.85
N PHE A 22 5.96 -17.87 8.42
CA PHE A 22 6.18 -17.56 7.00
C PHE A 22 7.67 -17.69 6.68
N ASN A 23 8.02 -18.75 5.94
CA ASN A 23 9.37 -19.01 5.48
C ASN A 23 9.46 -18.66 4.00
N ALA A 24 9.86 -17.43 3.70
CA ALA A 24 10.12 -17.00 2.35
C ALA A 24 11.62 -17.12 2.02
N ARG A 25 11.93 -17.04 0.73
CA ARG A 25 13.31 -16.90 0.27
C ARG A 25 13.94 -15.68 0.96
N GLY A 26 15.10 -15.87 1.57
CA GLY A 26 15.76 -14.81 2.34
C GLY A 26 15.26 -14.63 3.76
N SER A 27 14.48 -15.57 4.31
CA SER A 27 13.94 -15.50 5.67
C SER A 27 15.02 -15.49 6.76
N ARG A 28 16.24 -15.95 6.44
CA ARG A 28 17.39 -15.95 7.37
C ARG A 28 18.08 -14.58 7.45
N VAL A 29 17.75 -13.66 6.54
CA VAL A 29 18.34 -12.32 6.56
C VAL A 29 17.72 -11.51 7.69
N ILE A 30 18.55 -10.89 8.52
CA ILE A 30 18.11 -9.99 9.58
C ILE A 30 17.73 -8.66 8.92
N ARG A 31 16.48 -8.27 9.06
CA ARG A 31 15.92 -7.08 8.41
C ARG A 31 15.51 -6.02 9.44
N CYS A 32 15.63 -4.76 9.03
CA CYS A 32 15.08 -3.66 9.80
C CYS A 32 13.56 -3.84 9.91
N PRO A 33 12.98 -3.77 11.12
CA PRO A 33 11.53 -3.97 11.29
C PRO A 33 10.67 -2.87 10.68
N LEU A 34 11.25 -1.73 10.34
CA LEU A 34 10.53 -0.60 9.75
C LEU A 34 10.60 -0.58 8.23
N CYS A 35 11.79 -0.69 7.64
CA CYS A 35 11.95 -0.61 6.19
C CYS A 35 12.04 -1.98 5.50
N LEU A 36 12.20 -3.06 6.26
CA LEU A 36 12.33 -4.45 5.78
C LEU A 36 13.55 -4.71 4.88
N LEU A 37 14.45 -3.75 4.77
CA LEU A 37 15.74 -3.97 4.13
C LEU A 37 16.69 -4.69 5.10
N PRO A 38 17.70 -5.41 4.58
CA PRO A 38 18.73 -5.93 5.44
C PRO A 38 19.30 -4.82 6.34
N VAL A 39 19.59 -5.13 7.60
CA VAL A 39 20.01 -4.10 8.57
C VAL A 39 21.16 -3.22 8.06
N PRO A 40 22.22 -3.76 7.40
CA PRO A 40 23.29 -2.90 6.86
C PRO A 40 22.84 -1.93 5.78
N ASP A 41 21.73 -2.23 5.10
CA ASP A 41 21.20 -1.44 4.00
C ASP A 41 19.99 -0.59 4.42
N CYS A 42 19.76 -0.42 5.72
CA CYS A 42 18.62 0.31 6.26
C CYS A 42 18.62 1.75 5.78
N ILE A 43 17.46 2.22 5.28
CA ILE A 43 17.28 3.58 4.74
C ILE A 43 16.43 4.46 5.65
N CYS A 44 16.09 4.01 6.86
CA CYS A 44 15.18 4.75 7.73
C CYS A 44 15.67 6.16 8.05
N ALA A 45 16.98 6.35 8.18
CA ALA A 45 17.57 7.66 8.45
C ALA A 45 17.54 8.61 7.24
N ALA A 46 17.37 8.07 6.03
CA ALA A 46 17.42 8.82 4.79
C ALA A 46 16.05 8.99 4.13
N LYS A 47 14.95 8.63 4.81
CA LYS A 47 13.61 8.73 4.25
C LYS A 47 13.24 10.19 3.98
N PRO A 48 12.88 10.54 2.75
CA PRO A 48 12.38 11.88 2.47
C PRO A 48 10.97 12.06 3.05
N GLN A 49 10.62 13.29 3.36
CA GLN A 49 9.23 13.65 3.61
C GLN A 49 8.66 14.27 2.35
N ALA A 50 7.66 13.60 1.78
CA ALA A 50 6.97 14.13 0.61
C ALA A 50 5.78 14.99 1.05
N SER A 51 5.60 16.13 0.40
CA SER A 51 4.32 16.82 0.43
C SER A 51 3.58 16.44 -0.86
N SER A 52 2.43 15.82 -0.71
CA SER A 52 1.65 15.37 -1.87
C SER A 52 0.19 15.74 -1.67
N ARG A 53 -0.45 16.15 -2.76
CA ARG A 53 -1.91 16.34 -2.80
C ARG A 53 -2.65 15.04 -3.05
N SER A 54 -1.93 13.96 -3.31
CA SER A 54 -2.49 12.66 -3.65
C SER A 54 -2.52 11.76 -2.42
N ALA A 55 -3.53 10.89 -2.36
CA ALA A 55 -3.60 9.80 -1.42
C ALA A 55 -3.34 8.48 -2.14
N PHE A 56 -2.88 7.47 -1.41
CA PHE A 56 -2.56 6.16 -1.97
C PHE A 56 -3.30 5.07 -1.20
N CYS A 57 -3.90 4.14 -1.93
CA CYS A 57 -4.61 3.00 -1.37
C CYS A 57 -4.01 1.71 -1.94
N PHE A 58 -3.48 0.86 -1.07
CA PHE A 58 -2.87 -0.41 -1.47
C PHE A 58 -3.85 -1.54 -1.20
N VAL A 59 -4.20 -2.27 -2.25
CA VAL A 59 -5.08 -3.43 -2.18
C VAL A 59 -4.24 -4.67 -2.50
N MET A 60 -4.06 -5.54 -1.52
CA MET A 60 -3.11 -6.66 -1.58
C MET A 60 -3.83 -7.99 -1.47
N TYR A 61 -3.31 -9.00 -2.15
CA TYR A 61 -3.74 -10.37 -1.93
C TYR A 61 -3.32 -10.86 -0.56
N LYS A 62 -4.08 -11.81 -0.05
CA LYS A 62 -3.75 -12.48 1.21
C LYS A 62 -2.34 -13.07 1.15
N GLY A 63 -1.52 -12.73 2.13
CA GLY A 63 -0.12 -13.17 2.20
C GLY A 63 0.88 -12.22 1.54
N GLU A 64 0.45 -11.30 0.69
CA GLU A 64 1.36 -10.35 0.04
C GLU A 64 1.97 -9.36 1.04
N ALA A 65 1.21 -8.97 2.05
CA ALA A 65 1.68 -8.03 3.06
C ALA A 65 2.88 -8.55 3.87
N TYR A 66 3.08 -9.88 3.92
CA TYR A 66 4.21 -10.47 4.63
C TYR A 66 5.53 -10.37 3.87
N LYS A 67 5.47 -10.20 2.56
CA LYS A 67 6.65 -10.28 1.70
C LYS A 67 7.50 -9.02 1.82
N PRO A 68 8.79 -9.15 2.16
CA PRO A 68 9.69 -7.99 2.18
C PRO A 68 9.86 -7.33 0.81
N THR A 69 9.55 -8.06 -0.26
CA THR A 69 9.63 -7.56 -1.64
C THR A 69 8.45 -6.70 -2.06
N ASN A 70 7.42 -6.59 -1.22
CA ASN A 70 6.30 -5.70 -1.49
C ASN A 70 6.77 -4.25 -1.44
N THR A 71 6.75 -3.56 -2.58
CA THR A 71 7.27 -2.20 -2.73
C THR A 71 6.27 -1.12 -2.34
N GLY A 72 5.00 -1.46 -2.16
CA GLY A 72 3.97 -0.51 -1.73
C GLY A 72 4.32 0.19 -0.43
N ARG A 73 5.03 -0.48 0.48
CA ARG A 73 5.50 0.10 1.75
C ARG A 73 6.39 1.32 1.55
N LEU A 74 7.14 1.37 0.45
CA LEU A 74 8.03 2.50 0.16
C LEU A 74 7.26 3.77 -0.15
N ILE A 75 6.17 3.65 -0.91
CA ILE A 75 5.28 4.77 -1.18
C ILE A 75 4.59 5.20 0.12
N ALA A 76 4.12 4.24 0.90
CA ALA A 76 3.44 4.51 2.18
C ALA A 76 4.35 5.19 3.19
N ASP A 77 5.66 4.94 3.12
CA ASP A 77 6.64 5.58 4.01
C ASP A 77 6.81 7.08 3.73
N VAL A 78 6.65 7.50 2.49
CA VAL A 78 6.92 8.89 2.09
C VAL A 78 5.65 9.68 1.78
N ALA A 79 4.57 9.03 1.38
CA ALA A 79 3.29 9.69 1.12
C ALA A 79 2.49 9.80 2.43
N PRO A 80 2.12 11.02 2.88
CA PRO A 80 1.52 11.18 4.21
C PRO A 80 0.12 10.58 4.33
N GLU A 81 -0.64 10.53 3.24
CA GLU A 81 -2.01 10.01 3.24
C GLU A 81 -2.03 8.68 2.47
N ASN A 82 -2.07 7.57 3.22
CA ASN A 82 -2.03 6.23 2.65
C ASN A 82 -2.91 5.27 3.45
N PHE A 83 -3.43 4.26 2.73
CA PHE A 83 -4.34 3.24 3.24
C PHE A 83 -3.93 1.89 2.67
N ALA A 84 -4.13 0.81 3.43
CA ALA A 84 -3.80 -0.53 2.96
C ALA A 84 -4.86 -1.52 3.41
N PHE A 85 -5.27 -2.40 2.48
CA PHE A 85 -6.31 -3.40 2.71
C PHE A 85 -5.92 -4.72 2.06
N VAL A 86 -6.42 -5.81 2.63
CA VAL A 86 -6.36 -7.14 1.99
C VAL A 86 -7.57 -7.31 1.10
N TRP A 87 -7.36 -7.76 -0.13
CA TRP A 87 -8.44 -8.05 -1.06
C TRP A 87 -9.08 -9.40 -0.73
N ASP A 88 -10.40 -9.39 -0.61
CA ASP A 88 -11.21 -10.60 -0.50
C ASP A 88 -12.30 -10.55 -1.57
N ARG A 89 -12.41 -11.66 -2.32
CA ARG A 89 -13.37 -11.76 -3.44
C ARG A 89 -14.81 -11.82 -2.96
N THR A 90 -15.04 -12.40 -1.80
CA THR A 90 -16.39 -12.70 -1.30
C THR A 90 -16.86 -11.68 -0.27
N GLU A 91 -15.95 -11.17 0.53
CA GLU A 91 -16.27 -10.23 1.60
C GLU A 91 -15.33 -9.03 1.52
N PRO A 92 -15.61 -8.04 0.64
CA PRO A 92 -14.78 -6.84 0.56
C PRO A 92 -14.80 -6.10 1.89
N ASP A 93 -13.66 -5.52 2.25
CA ASP A 93 -13.51 -4.76 3.48
C ASP A 93 -14.46 -3.55 3.47
N PRO A 94 -15.35 -3.41 4.47
CA PRO A 94 -16.26 -2.25 4.53
C PRO A 94 -15.53 -0.91 4.58
N GLU A 95 -14.35 -0.85 5.20
CA GLU A 95 -13.54 0.38 5.25
C GLU A 95 -12.99 0.76 3.89
N LEU A 96 -12.60 -0.26 3.08
CA LEU A 96 -12.18 -0.02 1.70
C LEU A 96 -13.34 0.55 0.87
N LEU A 97 -14.52 -0.04 0.99
CA LEU A 97 -15.70 0.44 0.27
C LEU A 97 -16.06 1.87 0.68
N ALA A 98 -16.01 2.16 1.97
CA ALA A 98 -16.28 3.50 2.49
C ALA A 98 -15.27 4.52 1.95
N LEU A 99 -13.99 4.15 1.89
CA LEU A 99 -12.93 5.02 1.34
C LEU A 99 -13.17 5.32 -0.14
N LEU A 100 -13.53 4.31 -0.93
CA LEU A 100 -13.79 4.48 -2.36
C LEU A 100 -15.04 5.32 -2.64
N GLN A 101 -15.98 5.39 -1.70
CA GLN A 101 -17.20 6.16 -1.81
C GLN A 101 -17.12 7.52 -1.13
N ASP A 102 -16.03 7.82 -0.46
CA ASP A 102 -15.84 9.09 0.24
C ASP A 102 -15.77 10.25 -0.78
N PRO A 103 -16.65 11.26 -0.69
CA PRO A 103 -16.66 12.37 -1.64
C PRO A 103 -15.41 13.25 -1.62
N LYS A 104 -14.58 13.12 -0.58
CA LYS A 104 -13.28 13.80 -0.48
C LYS A 104 -12.30 13.32 -1.54
N TYR A 105 -12.44 12.08 -2.00
CA TYR A 105 -11.48 11.44 -2.89
C TYR A 105 -12.04 11.19 -4.28
N SER A 106 -11.14 11.18 -5.25
CA SER A 106 -11.41 10.71 -6.62
C SER A 106 -10.55 9.48 -6.89
N PRO A 107 -11.11 8.26 -6.80
CA PRO A 107 -10.33 7.04 -6.99
C PRO A 107 -9.87 6.87 -8.44
N ILE A 108 -8.60 6.51 -8.59
CA ILE A 108 -7.97 6.21 -9.88
C ILE A 108 -7.20 4.91 -9.71
N VAL A 109 -7.57 3.87 -10.47
CA VAL A 109 -6.89 2.59 -10.40
C VAL A 109 -5.62 2.64 -11.25
N VAL A 110 -4.50 2.30 -10.64
CA VAL A 110 -3.22 2.15 -11.34
C VAL A 110 -3.12 0.72 -11.83
N PHE A 111 -3.27 0.53 -13.14
CA PHE A 111 -3.39 -0.79 -13.75
C PHE A 111 -2.87 -0.74 -15.18
N PRO A 112 -2.27 -1.84 -15.71
CA PRO A 112 -1.76 -1.83 -17.08
C PRO A 112 -2.88 -1.58 -18.08
N GLN A 113 -2.68 -0.59 -18.94
CA GLN A 113 -3.65 -0.14 -19.94
C GLN A 113 -4.15 -1.27 -20.84
N GLN A 114 -3.28 -2.21 -21.16
CA GLN A 114 -3.59 -3.32 -22.06
C GLN A 114 -4.71 -4.25 -21.55
N TYR A 115 -5.00 -4.21 -20.25
CA TYR A 115 -6.06 -5.01 -19.63
C TYR A 115 -7.32 -4.21 -19.29
N ALA A 116 -7.35 -2.93 -19.65
CA ALA A 116 -8.47 -2.05 -19.36
C ALA A 116 -9.21 -1.65 -20.64
N GLU A 117 -10.48 -1.33 -20.49
CA GLU A 117 -11.26 -0.78 -21.61
C GLU A 117 -10.73 0.61 -21.97
N PRO A 118 -10.47 0.89 -23.29
CA PRO A 118 -9.87 2.15 -23.70
C PRO A 118 -10.63 3.39 -23.22
N GLU A 119 -11.96 3.31 -23.14
CA GLU A 119 -12.81 4.43 -22.71
C GLU A 119 -12.61 4.78 -21.24
N ARG A 120 -12.08 3.86 -20.46
CA ARG A 120 -11.83 4.06 -19.02
C ARG A 120 -10.40 4.50 -18.72
N CYS A 121 -9.53 4.48 -19.72
CA CYS A 121 -8.14 4.88 -19.55
C CYS A 121 -8.00 6.40 -19.59
N ILE A 122 -7.22 6.94 -18.67
CA ILE A 122 -6.88 8.36 -18.62
C ILE A 122 -5.35 8.50 -18.65
N ASP A 123 -4.86 9.53 -19.29
CA ASP A 123 -3.44 9.86 -19.37
C ASP A 123 -3.10 11.15 -18.60
N ALA A 124 -4.10 11.83 -18.07
CA ALA A 124 -3.94 13.01 -17.24
C ALA A 124 -4.92 12.97 -16.07
N VAL A 125 -4.46 13.41 -14.91
CA VAL A 125 -5.27 13.44 -13.69
C VAL A 125 -5.83 14.84 -13.50
N ASN A 126 -7.17 14.96 -13.53
CA ASN A 126 -7.86 16.19 -13.21
C ASN A 126 -9.05 15.86 -12.31
N THR A 127 -8.89 16.06 -11.01
CA THR A 127 -9.90 15.73 -10.02
C THR A 127 -10.60 16.94 -9.42
N GLY A 128 -10.32 18.14 -9.93
CA GLY A 128 -10.87 19.38 -9.41
C GLY A 128 -10.51 19.58 -7.94
N ASP A 129 -11.51 19.78 -7.10
CA ASP A 129 -11.32 20.00 -5.66
C ASP A 129 -11.13 18.70 -4.89
N LYS A 130 -11.30 17.53 -5.52
CA LYS A 130 -11.14 16.24 -4.87
C LYS A 130 -9.68 15.82 -4.84
N ILE A 131 -9.33 15.04 -3.82
CA ILE A 131 -7.99 14.47 -3.68
C ILE A 131 -7.90 13.23 -4.57
N PRO A 132 -6.92 13.16 -5.49
CA PRO A 132 -6.70 11.92 -6.25
C PRO A 132 -6.31 10.80 -5.28
N LEU A 133 -7.02 9.68 -5.36
CA LEU A 133 -6.74 8.48 -4.59
C LEU A 133 -6.24 7.40 -5.55
N PHE A 134 -4.92 7.20 -5.59
CA PHE A 134 -4.33 6.17 -6.45
C PHE A 134 -4.48 4.81 -5.80
N VAL A 135 -5.29 3.96 -6.42
CA VAL A 135 -5.54 2.60 -5.96
C VAL A 135 -4.55 1.68 -6.66
N MET A 136 -3.63 1.13 -5.88
CA MET A 136 -2.57 0.23 -6.34
C MET A 136 -2.98 -1.21 -6.08
N LEU A 137 -2.97 -2.04 -7.13
CA LEU A 137 -3.35 -3.45 -7.05
C LEU A 137 -2.13 -4.37 -7.09
#